data_41936c05aaebfcf2379eabb9b45144fc
#
_entry.id   41936c05aaebfcf2379eabb9b45144fc
#
_cell.length_a   1.000
_cell.length_b   1.000
_cell.length_c   1.000
_cell.angle_alpha   90.00
_cell.angle_beta   90.00
_cell.angle_gamma   90.00
#
_symmetry.space_group_name_H-M   'P 1'
#
loop_
_entity.id
_entity.type
_entity.pdbx_description
1 polymer ?
#
loop_
_entity_poly.entity_id
_entity_poly.type
_entity_poly.pdbx_seq_one_letter_code
_entity_poly.pdbx_strand_id
1 'polypeptide(L)'
;MLYLVGGCSRSGKSSLAERMRLRHGVAWFPLDALKMGLYLGAPQLGVHPEHDDLKTADRMWPIVRALVENLIFDGRDYLVEGVNLRPDTVAAFMHESEDPIRSCFLGYPDLSAEAKAAHVSAHAGQPNDWLNRMGPDYVAHYLDHCRRLSERLRDDCARLELAFFDTGADFHGALDAAARRLAGD
;
A
#
# COMPACT_ATOMS: atom_id res chain seq x y z
N MET A 1 0.07 14.63 11.72
CA MET A 1 -0.84 14.01 10.73
C MET A 1 -0.34 12.62 10.38
N LEU A 2 -1.22 11.62 10.37
CA LEU A 2 -0.92 10.28 9.89
C LEU A 2 -1.56 10.05 8.52
N TYR A 3 -0.80 9.52 7.58
CA TYR A 3 -1.26 9.11 6.25
C TYR A 3 -1.13 7.59 6.11
N LEU A 4 -2.23 6.89 5.77
CA LEU A 4 -2.26 5.45 5.54
C LEU A 4 -2.52 5.17 4.05
N VAL A 5 -1.56 4.53 3.39
CA VAL A 5 -1.64 4.24 1.95
C VAL A 5 -1.63 2.73 1.73
N GLY A 6 -2.81 2.17 1.45
CA GLY A 6 -2.98 0.77 1.09
C GLY A 6 -2.96 0.53 -0.41
N GLY A 7 -3.06 -0.73 -0.80
CA GLY A 7 -3.17 -1.09 -2.21
C GLY A 7 -2.36 -2.31 -2.59
N CYS A 8 -2.62 -2.86 -3.77
CA CYS A 8 -1.92 -4.05 -4.26
C CYS A 8 -0.44 -3.77 -4.58
N SER A 9 0.32 -4.84 -4.80
CA SER A 9 1.70 -4.72 -5.26
C SER A 9 1.78 -3.99 -6.60
N ARG A 10 2.84 -3.20 -6.79
CA ARG A 10 3.09 -2.42 -8.03
C ARG A 10 2.01 -1.38 -8.38
N SER A 11 1.16 -0.99 -7.44
CA SER A 11 0.16 0.07 -7.63
C SER A 11 0.71 1.50 -7.47
N GLY A 12 1.96 1.67 -7.07
CA GLY A 12 2.58 3.01 -6.96
C GLY A 12 2.60 3.60 -5.55
N LYS A 13 2.31 2.82 -4.49
CA LYS A 13 2.33 3.29 -3.09
C LYS A 13 3.64 3.98 -2.70
N SER A 14 4.77 3.34 -2.97
CA SER A 14 6.09 3.90 -2.65
C SER A 14 6.41 5.15 -3.50
N SER A 15 5.92 5.21 -4.75
CA SER A 15 6.03 6.42 -5.59
C SER A 15 5.20 7.58 -5.05
N LEU A 16 4.00 7.29 -4.50
CA LEU A 16 3.18 8.28 -3.80
C LEU A 16 3.87 8.75 -2.52
N ALA A 17 4.40 7.83 -1.73
CA ALA A 17 5.13 8.15 -0.50
C ALA A 17 6.33 9.06 -0.78
N GLU A 18 7.09 8.79 -1.85
CA GLU A 18 8.21 9.63 -2.26
C GLU A 18 7.74 11.03 -2.70
N ARG A 19 6.60 11.16 -3.41
CA ARG A 19 6.01 12.47 -3.74
C ARG A 19 5.62 13.25 -2.49
N MET A 20 4.98 12.61 -1.52
CA MET A 20 4.59 13.23 -0.25
C MET A 20 5.82 13.68 0.53
N ARG A 21 6.87 12.85 0.58
CA ARG A 21 8.15 13.20 1.20
C ARG A 21 8.79 14.43 0.56
N LEU A 22 8.86 14.48 -0.77
CA LEU A 22 9.53 15.55 -1.51
C LEU A 22 8.74 16.87 -1.48
N ARG A 23 7.40 16.81 -1.55
CA ARG A 23 6.55 18.02 -1.64
C ARG A 23 6.15 18.57 -0.28
N HIS A 24 5.96 17.69 0.71
CA HIS A 24 5.37 18.07 2.01
C HIS A 24 6.26 17.72 3.21
N GLY A 25 7.46 17.15 2.99
CA GLY A 25 8.38 16.80 4.06
C GLY A 25 7.91 15.64 4.96
N VAL A 26 6.93 14.85 4.52
CA VAL A 26 6.34 13.75 5.29
C VAL A 26 7.36 12.62 5.45
N ALA A 27 7.55 12.14 6.66
CA ALA A 27 8.36 10.95 6.90
C ALA A 27 7.64 9.70 6.36
N TRP A 28 8.39 8.74 5.82
CA TRP A 28 7.84 7.56 5.17
C TRP A 28 8.28 6.28 5.85
N PHE A 29 7.32 5.38 6.11
CA PHE A 29 7.54 4.07 6.69
C PHE A 29 6.88 2.96 5.85
N PRO A 30 7.65 2.11 5.14
CA PRO A 30 7.12 0.99 4.37
C PRO A 30 6.85 -0.23 5.26
N LEU A 31 5.62 -0.75 5.27
CA LEU A 31 5.25 -1.94 6.04
C LEU A 31 5.92 -3.23 5.52
N ASP A 32 6.38 -3.26 4.28
CA ASP A 32 7.16 -4.39 3.78
C ASP A 32 8.47 -4.57 4.56
N ALA A 33 9.11 -3.48 5.00
CA ALA A 33 10.29 -3.57 5.87
C ALA A 33 9.94 -4.16 7.25
N LEU A 34 8.81 -3.74 7.83
CA LEU A 34 8.31 -4.34 9.08
C LEU A 34 7.98 -5.81 8.90
N LYS A 35 7.26 -6.17 7.83
CA LYS A 35 6.91 -7.57 7.50
C LYS A 35 8.16 -8.45 7.44
N MET A 36 9.18 -8.03 6.72
CA MET A 36 10.44 -8.77 6.61
C MET A 36 11.21 -8.83 7.93
N GLY A 37 11.20 -7.75 8.71
CA GLY A 37 11.77 -7.71 10.06
C GLY A 37 11.10 -8.70 11.00
N LEU A 38 9.77 -8.79 10.99
CA LEU A 38 9.00 -9.75 11.78
C LEU A 38 9.25 -11.19 11.31
N TYR A 39 9.27 -11.42 10.00
CA TYR A 39 9.55 -12.74 9.44
C TYR A 39 10.92 -13.28 9.88
N LEU A 40 11.98 -12.46 9.80
CA LEU A 40 13.34 -12.88 10.09
C LEU A 40 13.69 -12.81 11.58
N GLY A 41 13.19 -11.80 12.30
CA GLY A 41 13.58 -11.51 13.68
C GLY A 41 12.61 -12.04 14.75
N ALA A 42 11.36 -12.36 14.37
CA ALA A 42 10.32 -12.81 15.28
C ALA A 42 9.42 -13.89 14.63
N PRO A 43 9.98 -15.03 14.18
CA PRO A 43 9.25 -16.05 13.42
C PRO A 43 8.08 -16.67 14.21
N GLN A 44 8.10 -16.61 15.53
CA GLN A 44 7.01 -17.06 16.41
C GLN A 44 5.69 -16.29 16.20
N LEU A 45 5.74 -15.09 15.61
CA LEU A 45 4.55 -14.31 15.28
C LEU A 45 3.84 -14.82 14.00
N GLY A 46 4.47 -15.76 13.28
CA GLY A 46 3.90 -16.41 12.12
C GLY A 46 3.64 -15.48 10.93
N VAL A 47 4.28 -14.32 10.88
CA VAL A 47 4.29 -13.45 9.70
C VAL A 47 5.22 -14.06 8.66
N HIS A 48 4.72 -14.31 7.46
CA HIS A 48 5.50 -14.92 6.38
C HIS A 48 5.19 -14.26 5.04
N PRO A 49 6.20 -13.88 4.23
CA PRO A 49 6.00 -13.15 2.97
C PRO A 49 5.26 -13.94 1.88
N GLU A 50 5.26 -15.29 1.97
CA GLU A 50 4.58 -16.19 1.02
C GLU A 50 3.16 -16.58 1.48
N HIS A 51 2.73 -16.17 2.66
CA HIS A 51 1.37 -16.40 3.10
C HIS A 51 0.40 -15.50 2.34
N ASP A 52 -0.86 -15.92 2.32
CA ASP A 52 -1.98 -15.10 1.88
C ASP A 52 -1.93 -13.69 2.52
N ASP A 53 -2.09 -12.65 1.71
CA ASP A 53 -1.99 -11.25 2.15
C ASP A 53 -2.98 -10.91 3.27
N LEU A 54 -4.18 -11.53 3.29
CA LEU A 54 -5.18 -11.31 4.33
C LEU A 54 -4.72 -11.87 5.67
N LYS A 55 -4.21 -13.11 5.68
CA LYS A 55 -3.67 -13.72 6.91
C LYS A 55 -2.47 -12.95 7.45
N THR A 56 -1.63 -12.49 6.56
CA THR A 56 -0.47 -11.67 6.92
C THR A 56 -0.92 -10.32 7.47
N ALA A 57 -1.91 -9.67 6.87
CA ALA A 57 -2.50 -8.44 7.35
C ALA A 57 -3.09 -8.59 8.75
N ASP A 58 -3.89 -9.63 9.00
CA ASP A 58 -4.50 -9.91 10.30
C ASP A 58 -3.46 -10.10 11.41
N ARG A 59 -2.37 -10.81 11.11
CA ARG A 59 -1.27 -11.02 12.07
C ARG A 59 -0.45 -9.76 12.32
N MET A 60 -0.26 -8.95 11.31
CA MET A 60 0.50 -7.71 11.42
C MET A 60 -0.31 -6.58 12.06
N TRP A 61 -1.64 -6.57 11.92
CA TRP A 61 -2.45 -5.45 12.32
C TRP A 61 -2.28 -5.00 13.78
N PRO A 62 -2.23 -5.87 14.79
CA PRO A 62 -2.00 -5.42 16.17
C PRO A 62 -0.67 -4.68 16.34
N ILE A 63 0.37 -5.11 15.59
CA ILE A 63 1.69 -4.49 15.63
C ILE A 63 1.69 -3.16 14.85
N VAL A 64 1.06 -3.15 13.67
CA VAL A 64 0.91 -1.94 12.85
C VAL A 64 0.11 -0.89 13.60
N ARG A 65 -0.99 -1.27 14.27
CA ARG A 65 -1.78 -0.37 15.08
C ARG A 65 -0.96 0.28 16.19
N ALA A 66 -0.24 -0.51 16.98
CA ALA A 66 0.63 0.01 18.03
C ALA A 66 1.75 0.93 17.47
N LEU A 67 2.30 0.59 16.30
CA LEU A 67 3.27 1.43 15.61
C LEU A 67 2.66 2.78 15.23
N VAL A 68 1.52 2.80 14.55
CA VAL A 68 0.92 4.05 14.05
C VAL A 68 0.39 4.92 15.20
N GLU A 69 -0.13 4.34 16.28
CA GLU A 69 -0.48 5.06 17.50
C GLU A 69 0.75 5.76 18.12
N ASN A 70 1.91 5.10 18.12
CA ASN A 70 3.15 5.70 18.59
C ASN A 70 3.67 6.80 17.64
N LEU A 71 3.52 6.63 16.33
CA LEU A 71 3.86 7.66 15.34
C LEU A 71 2.97 8.91 15.49
N ILE A 72 1.69 8.74 15.81
CA ILE A 72 0.78 9.84 16.15
C ILE A 72 1.29 10.58 17.40
N PHE A 73 1.63 9.84 18.44
CA PHE A 73 2.16 10.41 19.70
C PHE A 73 3.46 11.19 19.50
N ASP A 74 4.33 10.79 18.56
CA ASP A 74 5.56 11.52 18.19
C ASP A 74 5.27 12.93 17.60
N GLY A 75 4.05 13.18 17.14
CA GLY A 75 3.58 14.50 16.72
C GLY A 75 4.10 14.99 15.36
N ARG A 76 4.81 14.14 14.61
CA ARG A 76 5.28 14.42 13.24
C ARG A 76 4.32 13.90 12.19
N ASP A 77 4.51 14.36 10.97
CA ASP A 77 3.78 13.84 9.82
C ASP A 77 4.44 12.57 9.30
N TYR A 78 3.69 11.46 9.34
CA TYR A 78 4.14 10.16 8.84
C TYR A 78 3.19 9.60 7.78
N LEU A 79 3.77 9.02 6.74
CA LEU A 79 3.06 8.18 5.78
C LEU A 79 3.50 6.72 5.96
N VAL A 80 2.55 5.87 6.28
CA VAL A 80 2.74 4.42 6.38
C VAL A 80 2.07 3.76 5.19
N GLU A 81 2.83 2.97 4.42
CA GLU A 81 2.27 2.29 3.24
C GLU A 81 2.55 0.79 3.25
N GLY A 82 1.62 0.03 2.67
CA GLY A 82 1.82 -1.39 2.49
C GLY A 82 0.62 -2.14 1.90
N VAL A 83 0.90 -3.33 1.36
CA VAL A 83 -0.13 -4.24 0.84
C VAL A 83 -1.00 -4.82 1.97
N ASN A 84 -0.50 -4.82 3.19
CA ASN A 84 -1.17 -5.38 4.35
C ASN A 84 -2.07 -4.36 5.09
N LEU A 85 -2.23 -3.14 4.58
CA LEU A 85 -3.29 -2.22 5.02
C LEU A 85 -4.60 -2.61 4.33
N ARG A 86 -5.59 -3.00 5.12
CA ARG A 86 -6.92 -3.38 4.62
C ARG A 86 -7.91 -2.22 4.78
N PRO A 87 -8.84 -2.02 3.82
CA PRO A 87 -9.84 -0.96 3.91
C PRO A 87 -10.67 -1.01 5.19
N ASP A 88 -11.13 -2.21 5.60
CA ASP A 88 -11.95 -2.40 6.80
C ASP A 88 -11.22 -2.05 8.10
N THR A 89 -9.97 -2.51 8.25
CA THR A 89 -9.17 -2.20 9.44
C THR A 89 -8.75 -0.73 9.49
N VAL A 90 -8.45 -0.13 8.34
CA VAL A 90 -8.12 1.31 8.26
C VAL A 90 -9.35 2.16 8.57
N ALA A 91 -10.53 1.84 8.01
CA ALA A 91 -11.75 2.57 8.30
C ALA A 91 -12.13 2.49 9.79
N ALA A 92 -12.05 1.29 10.39
CA ALA A 92 -12.31 1.11 11.82
C ALA A 92 -11.34 1.94 12.67
N PHE A 93 -10.04 1.89 12.36
CA PHE A 93 -9.03 2.65 13.08
C PHE A 93 -9.25 4.17 12.97
N MET A 94 -9.58 4.67 11.77
CA MET A 94 -9.90 6.09 11.56
C MET A 94 -11.15 6.53 12.34
N HIS A 95 -12.15 5.64 12.48
CA HIS A 95 -13.35 5.92 13.24
C HIS A 95 -13.12 5.94 14.77
N GLU A 96 -12.21 5.09 15.26
CA GLU A 96 -11.85 4.99 16.68
C GLU A 96 -10.87 6.08 17.13
N SER A 97 -10.12 6.68 16.21
CA SER A 97 -9.08 7.67 16.52
C SER A 97 -9.67 9.08 16.60
N GLU A 98 -9.28 9.83 17.63
CA GLU A 98 -9.55 11.28 17.73
C GLU A 98 -8.52 12.11 16.94
N ASP A 99 -7.43 11.49 16.51
CA ASP A 99 -6.33 12.14 15.80
C ASP A 99 -6.63 12.28 14.30
N PRO A 100 -6.05 13.30 13.64
CA PRO A 100 -6.25 13.50 12.22
C PRO A 100 -5.50 12.44 11.40
N ILE A 101 -6.26 11.52 10.79
CA ILE A 101 -5.77 10.48 9.90
C ILE A 101 -6.38 10.67 8.51
N ARG A 102 -5.55 10.57 7.47
CA ARG A 102 -6.01 10.53 6.08
C ARG A 102 -5.55 9.23 5.43
N SER A 103 -6.38 8.67 4.57
CA SER A 103 -6.05 7.43 3.90
C SER A 103 -6.44 7.44 2.43
N CYS A 104 -5.74 6.62 1.66
CA CYS A 104 -6.16 6.25 0.31
C CYS A 104 -5.64 4.85 -0.06
N PHE A 105 -6.25 4.29 -1.08
CA PHE A 105 -5.88 3.00 -1.64
C PHE A 105 -5.57 3.14 -3.12
N LEU A 106 -4.54 2.39 -3.57
CA LEU A 106 -4.10 2.39 -4.95
C LEU A 106 -4.26 1.00 -5.57
N GLY A 107 -4.73 0.96 -6.81
CA GLY A 107 -4.87 -0.27 -7.56
C GLY A 107 -4.84 -0.03 -9.07
N TYR A 108 -5.02 -1.09 -9.86
CA TYR A 108 -5.12 -1.06 -11.32
C TYR A 108 -6.13 -2.11 -11.81
N PRO A 109 -7.42 -1.99 -11.40
CA PRO A 109 -8.44 -3.04 -11.64
C PRO A 109 -8.69 -3.30 -13.11
N ASP A 110 -8.63 -2.26 -13.94
CA ASP A 110 -8.99 -2.28 -15.34
C ASP A 110 -7.78 -2.45 -16.30
N LEU A 111 -6.56 -2.59 -15.75
CA LEU A 111 -5.34 -2.83 -16.55
C LEU A 111 -5.04 -4.32 -16.63
N SER A 112 -4.87 -4.87 -17.85
CA SER A 112 -4.56 -6.29 -18.01
C SER A 112 -3.19 -6.66 -17.40
N ALA A 113 -3.02 -7.94 -17.03
CA ALA A 113 -1.76 -8.43 -16.47
C ALA A 113 -0.60 -8.26 -17.46
N GLU A 114 -0.85 -8.45 -18.77
CA GLU A 114 0.16 -8.30 -19.82
C GLU A 114 0.61 -6.84 -19.95
N ALA A 115 -0.36 -5.90 -19.99
CA ALA A 115 -0.04 -4.47 -20.04
C ALA A 115 0.72 -4.03 -18.79
N LYS A 116 0.30 -4.53 -17.60
CA LYS A 116 1.02 -4.25 -16.35
C LYS A 116 2.42 -4.85 -16.35
N ALA A 117 2.62 -6.06 -16.87
CA ALA A 117 3.94 -6.68 -17.00
C ALA A 117 4.88 -5.84 -17.89
N ALA A 118 4.36 -5.32 -19.01
CA ALA A 118 5.13 -4.41 -19.87
C ALA A 118 5.56 -3.14 -19.12
N HIS A 119 4.66 -2.53 -18.33
CA HIS A 119 5.00 -1.36 -17.50
C HIS A 119 6.06 -1.71 -16.43
N VAL A 120 5.95 -2.87 -15.77
CA VAL A 120 6.94 -3.31 -14.77
C VAL A 120 8.30 -3.53 -15.42
N SER A 121 8.35 -4.19 -16.58
CA SER A 121 9.59 -4.43 -17.33
C SER A 121 10.25 -3.14 -17.81
N ALA A 122 9.46 -2.16 -18.25
CA ALA A 122 9.98 -0.85 -18.68
C ALA A 122 10.64 -0.06 -17.53
N HIS A 123 10.36 -0.41 -16.29
CA HIS A 123 10.91 0.21 -15.08
C HIS A 123 11.86 -0.76 -14.33
N ALA A 124 12.48 -1.71 -15.04
CA ALA A 124 13.45 -2.63 -14.46
C ALA A 124 14.67 -1.88 -13.86
N GLY A 125 15.24 -2.46 -12.81
CA GLY A 125 16.41 -1.91 -12.13
C GLY A 125 16.10 -0.82 -11.08
N GLN A 126 14.85 -0.50 -10.84
CA GLN A 126 14.44 0.39 -9.74
C GLN A 126 14.58 -0.31 -8.37
N PRO A 127 14.66 0.44 -7.25
CA PRO A 127 14.66 -0.17 -5.93
C PRO A 127 13.48 -1.14 -5.73
N ASN A 128 13.74 -2.26 -5.03
CA ASN A 128 12.76 -3.32 -4.78
C ASN A 128 12.22 -4.01 -6.06
N ASP A 129 13.08 -4.22 -7.04
CA ASP A 129 12.77 -4.81 -8.34
C ASP A 129 12.82 -6.35 -8.34
N TRP A 130 12.23 -6.98 -7.32
CA TRP A 130 12.24 -8.43 -7.19
C TRP A 130 11.42 -9.16 -8.27
N LEU A 131 10.32 -8.53 -8.74
CA LEU A 131 9.41 -9.16 -9.70
C LEU A 131 10.05 -9.40 -11.07
N ASN A 132 10.92 -8.50 -11.53
CA ASN A 132 11.67 -8.67 -12.79
C ASN A 132 12.74 -9.78 -12.74
N ARG A 133 12.98 -10.37 -11.56
CA ARG A 133 13.85 -11.55 -11.40
C ARG A 133 13.10 -12.87 -11.49
N MET A 134 11.77 -12.83 -11.56
CA MET A 134 10.91 -14.01 -11.66
C MET A 134 10.65 -14.38 -13.12
N GLY A 135 10.31 -15.65 -13.34
CA GLY A 135 9.92 -16.12 -14.68
C GLY A 135 8.61 -15.49 -15.17
N PRO A 136 8.41 -15.40 -16.50
CA PRO A 136 7.28 -14.69 -17.11
C PRO A 136 5.92 -15.24 -16.66
N ASP A 137 5.78 -16.54 -16.52
CA ASP A 137 4.52 -17.17 -16.08
C ASP A 137 4.16 -16.78 -14.65
N TYR A 138 5.15 -16.71 -13.76
CA TYR A 138 4.96 -16.23 -12.40
C TYR A 138 4.54 -14.76 -12.39
N VAL A 139 5.21 -13.92 -13.18
CA VAL A 139 4.91 -12.49 -13.29
C VAL A 139 3.47 -12.28 -13.75
N ALA A 140 3.05 -12.98 -14.82
CA ALA A 140 1.70 -12.88 -15.34
C ALA A 140 0.64 -13.29 -14.31
N HIS A 141 0.83 -14.46 -13.66
CA HIS A 141 -0.08 -14.95 -12.64
C HIS A 141 -0.16 -14.02 -11.42
N TYR A 142 0.98 -13.52 -10.95
CA TYR A 142 1.06 -12.60 -9.82
C TYR A 142 0.38 -11.26 -10.11
N LEU A 143 0.60 -10.69 -11.30
CA LEU A 143 -0.03 -9.42 -11.68
C LEU A 143 -1.54 -9.55 -11.90
N ASP A 144 -2.02 -10.69 -12.43
CA ASP A 144 -3.45 -10.95 -12.51
C ASP A 144 -4.09 -11.12 -11.11
N HIS A 145 -3.40 -11.77 -10.17
CA HIS A 145 -3.84 -11.80 -8.78
C HIS A 145 -3.94 -10.38 -8.20
N CYS A 146 -2.95 -9.51 -8.43
CA CYS A 146 -2.96 -8.13 -7.97
C CYS A 146 -4.07 -7.30 -8.64
N ARG A 147 -4.39 -7.55 -9.91
CA ARG A 147 -5.51 -6.92 -10.61
C ARG A 147 -6.85 -7.27 -9.93
N ARG A 148 -7.10 -8.57 -9.68
CA ARG A 148 -8.30 -9.02 -8.95
C ARG A 148 -8.37 -8.47 -7.53
N LEU A 149 -7.23 -8.32 -6.86
CA LEU A 149 -7.18 -7.66 -5.56
C LEU A 149 -7.56 -6.18 -5.68
N SER A 150 -7.12 -5.50 -6.75
CA SER A 150 -7.47 -4.10 -7.01
C SER A 150 -8.97 -3.91 -7.23
N GLU A 151 -9.66 -4.85 -7.88
CA GLU A 151 -11.12 -4.84 -8.03
C GLU A 151 -11.80 -4.88 -6.67
N ARG A 152 -11.41 -5.83 -5.81
CA ARG A 152 -11.94 -5.95 -4.45
C ARG A 152 -11.65 -4.70 -3.61
N LEU A 153 -10.43 -4.16 -3.68
CA LEU A 153 -10.05 -2.95 -2.96
C LEU A 153 -10.90 -1.75 -3.39
N ARG A 154 -11.18 -1.59 -4.68
CA ARG A 154 -12.07 -0.55 -5.20
C ARG A 154 -13.47 -0.66 -4.60
N ASP A 155 -14.03 -1.87 -4.62
CA ASP A 155 -15.39 -2.12 -4.13
C ASP A 155 -15.49 -1.94 -2.60
N ASP A 156 -14.49 -2.41 -1.85
CA ASP A 156 -14.41 -2.21 -0.40
C ASP A 156 -14.22 -0.73 -0.03
N CYS A 157 -13.38 0.01 -0.76
CA CYS A 157 -13.20 1.44 -0.54
C CYS A 157 -14.51 2.21 -0.82
N ALA A 158 -15.24 1.88 -1.89
CA ALA A 158 -16.52 2.49 -2.19
C ALA A 158 -17.55 2.23 -1.08
N ARG A 159 -17.63 1.00 -0.57
CA ARG A 159 -18.54 0.62 0.53
C ARG A 159 -18.19 1.31 1.86
N LEU A 160 -16.89 1.58 2.11
CA LEU A 160 -16.39 2.16 3.35
C LEU A 160 -16.10 3.67 3.24
N GLU A 161 -16.50 4.30 2.13
CA GLU A 161 -16.28 5.73 1.86
C GLU A 161 -14.80 6.17 1.92
N LEU A 162 -13.89 5.23 1.60
CA LEU A 162 -12.46 5.47 1.50
C LEU A 162 -12.05 5.87 0.08
N ALA A 163 -11.03 6.71 -0.04
CA ALA A 163 -10.51 7.11 -1.34
C ALA A 163 -9.76 5.97 -2.02
N PHE A 164 -10.13 5.66 -3.26
CA PHE A 164 -9.43 4.74 -4.14
C PHE A 164 -8.99 5.45 -5.42
N PHE A 165 -7.76 5.19 -5.87
CA PHE A 165 -7.20 5.75 -7.10
C PHE A 165 -6.75 4.62 -8.02
N ASP A 166 -7.29 4.60 -9.23
CA ASP A 166 -6.85 3.70 -10.29
C ASP A 166 -5.58 4.26 -10.96
N THR A 167 -4.48 3.53 -10.83
CA THR A 167 -3.18 3.86 -11.42
C THR A 167 -2.92 3.15 -12.75
N GLY A 168 -3.92 2.46 -13.30
CA GLY A 168 -3.81 1.70 -14.54
C GLY A 168 -3.76 2.56 -15.78
N ALA A 169 -4.71 3.47 -15.93
CA ALA A 169 -4.87 4.29 -17.14
C ALA A 169 -3.91 5.51 -17.16
N ASP A 170 -3.81 6.24 -16.04
CA ASP A 170 -2.91 7.37 -15.88
C ASP A 170 -2.19 7.29 -14.53
N PHE A 171 -1.03 6.66 -14.57
CA PHE A 171 -0.23 6.44 -13.37
C PHE A 171 0.17 7.75 -12.67
N HIS A 172 0.65 8.73 -13.41
CA HIS A 172 1.16 9.97 -12.83
C HIS A 172 0.02 10.89 -12.35
N GLY A 173 -1.04 11.02 -13.12
CA GLY A 173 -2.23 11.79 -12.75
C GLY A 173 -2.94 11.22 -11.52
N ALA A 174 -3.07 9.89 -11.44
CA ALA A 174 -3.64 9.23 -10.28
C ALA A 174 -2.81 9.47 -9.00
N LEU A 175 -1.48 9.40 -9.09
CA LEU A 175 -0.61 9.69 -7.94
C LEU A 175 -0.65 11.17 -7.55
N ASP A 176 -0.77 12.09 -8.50
CA ASP A 176 -0.93 13.51 -8.18
C ASP A 176 -2.29 13.81 -7.53
N ALA A 177 -3.35 13.16 -7.98
CA ALA A 177 -4.67 13.25 -7.35
C ALA A 177 -4.67 12.68 -5.93
N ALA A 178 -4.02 11.52 -5.73
CA ALA A 178 -3.86 10.91 -4.41
C ALA A 178 -3.04 11.81 -3.46
N ALA A 179 -1.95 12.41 -3.94
CA ALA A 179 -1.14 13.31 -3.14
C ALA A 179 -1.93 14.55 -2.71
N ARG A 180 -2.68 15.21 -3.62
CA ARG A 180 -3.56 16.34 -3.27
C ARG A 180 -4.61 15.92 -2.23
N ARG A 181 -5.27 14.80 -2.45
CA ARG A 181 -6.28 14.28 -1.49
C ARG A 181 -5.68 14.08 -0.09
N LEU A 182 -4.47 13.54 0.00
CA LEU A 182 -3.77 13.36 1.28
C LEU A 182 -3.31 14.69 1.86
N ALA A 183 -2.82 15.65 1.06
CA ALA A 183 -2.44 16.97 1.53
C ALA A 183 -3.65 17.81 2.00
N GLY A 184 -4.84 17.55 1.46
CA GLY A 184 -6.06 18.30 1.77
C GLY A 184 -6.28 19.50 0.86
N ASP A 185 -5.71 19.39 -0.34
CA ASP A 185 -5.80 20.39 -1.41
C ASP A 185 -7.00 20.12 -2.34
#